data_aa77dcebd5c8d32b7b8e41880a4cad29
#
_entry.id   aa77dcebd5c8d32b7b8e41880a4cad29
#
_cell.length_a   1.000
_cell.length_b   1.000
_cell.length_c   1.000
_cell.angle_alpha   90.00
_cell.angle_beta   90.00
_cell.angle_gamma   90.00
#
_symmetry.space_group_name_H-M   'P 1'
#
loop_
_entity.id
_entity.type
_entity.pdbx_description
1 polymer ?
#
loop_
_entity_poly.entity_id
_entity_poly.type
_entity_poly.pdbx_seq_one_letter_code
_entity_poly.pdbx_strand_id
1 'polypeptide(L)'
;MKLKAFIVLFALSICISTQAAIVDTVQVKSKKMNRNIPCVIISPDKQTGKTYPTLYLLHGYSGNHKTWIGIKPNLPQLVDEYGIIVVCPNGENSWYWDSPINANSQFETFVSDELIKYIDKNYPSIPNRKKRAITGLSMGGHGAMWLAIRHQDIFGAAGSMSGGLDIRPFPDNWDMKKQIGEEDKNQQIWEEHTVINQLDKLENGSLAIIFDCGYSDFFLTVNKNFHQGMLDRKIDHDFIVRPGWHNAEYWNNSIDYQLLFFNKFFNKKDTKTE
;
A
#
# COMPACT_ATOMS: atom_id res chain seq x y z
N MET A 1 -48.83 49.67 -30.64
CA MET A 1 -47.58 48.87 -30.91
C MET A 1 -47.00 48.39 -29.61
N LYS A 2 -47.13 47.08 -29.30
CA LYS A 2 -46.57 46.48 -28.08
C LYS A 2 -45.20 45.86 -28.42
N LEU A 3 -44.11 46.40 -27.89
CA LEU A 3 -42.76 45.91 -28.07
C LEU A 3 -42.56 44.66 -27.18
N LYS A 4 -42.37 43.49 -27.77
CA LYS A 4 -42.04 42.25 -27.07
C LYS A 4 -40.53 42.22 -26.88
N ALA A 5 -40.06 42.36 -25.63
CA ALA A 5 -38.66 42.18 -25.28
C ALA A 5 -38.35 40.67 -25.29
N PHE A 6 -37.42 40.24 -26.15
CA PHE A 6 -36.85 38.89 -26.15
C PHE A 6 -35.65 38.91 -25.19
N ILE A 7 -35.78 38.18 -24.05
CA ILE A 7 -34.65 37.93 -23.14
C ILE A 7 -33.92 36.70 -23.69
N VAL A 8 -32.73 36.89 -24.24
CA VAL A 8 -31.83 35.81 -24.61
C VAL A 8 -31.01 35.42 -23.37
N LEU A 9 -31.34 34.25 -22.79
CA LEU A 9 -30.59 33.67 -21.70
C LEU A 9 -29.30 33.05 -22.29
N PHE A 10 -28.14 33.67 -22.05
CA PHE A 10 -26.86 33.12 -22.40
C PHE A 10 -26.48 32.11 -21.31
N ALA A 11 -26.65 30.80 -21.55
CA ALA A 11 -26.16 29.74 -20.67
C ALA A 11 -24.63 29.67 -20.82
N LEU A 12 -23.93 30.22 -19.84
CA LEU A 12 -22.47 30.03 -19.73
C LEU A 12 -22.19 28.59 -19.33
N SER A 13 -21.91 27.70 -20.30
CA SER A 13 -21.38 26.37 -20.05
C SER A 13 -19.95 26.54 -19.49
N ILE A 14 -19.80 26.46 -18.18
CA ILE A 14 -18.52 26.31 -17.54
C ILE A 14 -18.05 24.87 -17.85
N CYS A 15 -17.23 24.68 -18.87
CA CYS A 15 -16.48 23.45 -19.05
C CYS A 15 -15.49 23.35 -17.88
N ILE A 16 -15.89 22.64 -16.83
CA ILE A 16 -14.96 22.16 -15.83
C ILE A 16 -14.17 21.06 -16.54
N SER A 17 -12.95 21.37 -17.01
CA SER A 17 -12.02 20.35 -17.45
C SER A 17 -11.65 19.53 -16.21
N THR A 18 -12.25 18.36 -16.07
CA THR A 18 -11.79 17.36 -15.12
C THR A 18 -10.42 16.89 -15.62
N GLN A 19 -9.39 17.45 -15.06
CA GLN A 19 -8.03 17.03 -15.33
C GLN A 19 -7.87 15.64 -14.74
N ALA A 20 -7.50 14.66 -15.56
CA ALA A 20 -7.38 13.26 -15.13
C ALA A 20 -6.01 13.02 -14.49
N ALA A 21 -5.95 12.17 -13.47
CA ALA A 21 -4.70 11.75 -12.85
C ALA A 21 -3.68 11.27 -13.88
N ILE A 22 -2.43 11.64 -13.68
CA ILE A 22 -1.32 11.26 -14.53
C ILE A 22 -0.84 9.86 -14.10
N VAL A 23 -0.71 8.95 -15.06
CA VAL A 23 -0.18 7.59 -14.84
C VAL A 23 1.20 7.51 -15.50
N ASP A 24 2.24 7.58 -14.69
CA ASP A 24 3.63 7.47 -15.15
C ASP A 24 4.18 6.07 -14.90
N THR A 25 4.98 5.54 -15.85
CA THR A 25 5.81 4.36 -15.61
C THR A 25 7.27 4.78 -15.63
N VAL A 26 7.92 4.66 -14.47
CA VAL A 26 9.29 5.13 -14.28
C VAL A 26 10.23 4.00 -13.90
N GLN A 27 11.53 4.21 -14.13
CA GLN A 27 12.61 3.33 -13.71
C GLN A 27 13.33 3.96 -12.50
N VAL A 28 13.17 3.38 -11.34
CA VAL A 28 13.81 3.87 -10.11
C VAL A 28 15.08 3.09 -9.84
N LYS A 29 16.21 3.78 -9.78
CA LYS A 29 17.51 3.14 -9.51
C LYS A 29 17.58 2.65 -8.07
N SER A 30 17.68 1.35 -7.87
CA SER A 30 18.14 0.78 -6.61
C SER A 30 19.67 0.78 -6.59
N LYS A 31 20.25 1.48 -5.64
CA LYS A 31 21.71 1.46 -5.39
C LYS A 31 22.11 0.15 -4.73
N LYS A 32 21.29 -0.33 -3.79
CA LYS A 32 21.51 -1.56 -3.04
C LYS A 32 21.60 -2.79 -3.96
N MET A 33 20.68 -2.87 -4.95
CA MET A 33 20.64 -3.96 -5.94
C MET A 33 21.40 -3.63 -7.24
N ASN A 34 21.94 -2.42 -7.37
CA ASN A 34 22.62 -1.89 -8.58
C ASN A 34 21.84 -2.06 -9.89
N ARG A 35 20.52 -1.97 -9.85
CA ARG A 35 19.63 -2.09 -11.04
C ARG A 35 18.46 -1.14 -10.97
N ASN A 36 17.77 -0.97 -12.10
CA ASN A 36 16.54 -0.18 -12.16
C ASN A 36 15.33 -1.07 -11.87
N ILE A 37 14.41 -0.53 -11.06
CA ILE A 37 13.16 -1.20 -10.69
C ILE A 37 12.01 -0.39 -11.31
N PRO A 38 11.15 -1.00 -12.15
CA PRO A 38 10.02 -0.30 -12.72
C PRO A 38 8.94 -0.04 -11.66
N CYS A 39 8.37 1.17 -11.69
CA CYS A 39 7.29 1.60 -10.81
C CYS A 39 6.22 2.32 -11.63
N VAL A 40 4.94 2.09 -11.32
CA VAL A 40 3.84 2.92 -11.77
C VAL A 40 3.53 3.94 -10.67
N ILE A 41 3.46 5.22 -11.07
CA ILE A 41 3.10 6.32 -10.20
C ILE A 41 1.82 6.94 -10.76
N ILE A 42 0.79 7.00 -9.92
CA ILE A 42 -0.47 7.66 -10.25
C ILE A 42 -0.56 8.90 -9.37
N SER A 43 -0.57 10.06 -9.97
CA SER A 43 -0.64 11.33 -9.23
C SER A 43 -1.76 12.20 -9.76
N PRO A 44 -2.43 12.99 -8.90
CA PRO A 44 -3.31 14.04 -9.37
C PRO A 44 -2.54 14.95 -10.30
N ASP A 45 -3.24 15.60 -11.23
CA ASP A 45 -2.58 16.50 -12.15
C ASP A 45 -1.81 17.59 -11.40
N LYS A 46 -0.64 17.92 -11.95
CA LYS A 46 0.31 18.89 -11.36
C LYS A 46 -0.28 20.30 -11.33
N GLN A 47 -1.23 20.54 -10.43
CA GLN A 47 -1.58 21.91 -10.08
C GLN A 47 -0.42 22.54 -9.32
N THR A 48 0.10 23.65 -9.84
CA THR A 48 1.22 24.38 -9.29
C THR A 48 1.03 24.63 -7.78
N GLY A 49 1.97 24.16 -6.97
CA GLY A 49 2.03 24.42 -5.53
C GLY A 49 1.24 23.49 -4.61
N LYS A 50 0.50 22.51 -5.13
CA LYS A 50 -0.18 21.52 -4.30
C LYS A 50 0.72 20.32 -4.01
N THR A 51 0.69 19.83 -2.76
CA THR A 51 1.35 18.59 -2.36
C THR A 51 0.31 17.59 -1.82
N TYR A 52 0.60 16.31 -1.92
CA TYR A 52 -0.35 15.23 -1.67
C TYR A 52 0.20 14.17 -0.72
N PRO A 53 -0.64 13.54 0.11
CA PRO A 53 -0.30 12.31 0.80
C PRO A 53 0.03 11.20 -0.20
N THR A 54 0.84 10.23 0.22
CA THR A 54 1.28 9.13 -0.64
C THR A 54 0.91 7.78 -0.07
N LEU A 55 0.30 6.94 -0.90
CA LEU A 55 0.00 5.54 -0.65
C LEU A 55 0.91 4.65 -1.50
N TYR A 56 1.74 3.82 -0.86
CA TYR A 56 2.49 2.75 -1.51
C TYR A 56 1.61 1.51 -1.59
N LEU A 57 1.41 0.99 -2.81
CA LEU A 57 0.43 -0.06 -3.11
C LEU A 57 1.13 -1.27 -3.75
N LEU A 58 1.35 -2.30 -2.94
CA LEU A 58 2.19 -3.45 -3.24
C LEU A 58 1.40 -4.57 -3.92
N HIS A 59 1.99 -5.20 -4.93
CA HIS A 59 1.40 -6.35 -5.64
C HIS A 59 1.69 -7.68 -4.92
N GLY A 60 0.95 -8.73 -5.28
CA GLY A 60 1.13 -10.08 -4.79
C GLY A 60 2.18 -10.89 -5.55
N TYR A 61 2.40 -12.14 -5.12
CA TYR A 61 3.28 -13.09 -5.80
C TYR A 61 2.93 -13.22 -7.28
N SER A 62 3.94 -13.31 -8.14
CA SER A 62 3.85 -13.31 -9.61
C SER A 62 3.26 -12.06 -10.26
N GLY A 63 2.94 -11.03 -9.48
CA GLY A 63 2.51 -9.73 -9.97
C GLY A 63 3.69 -8.83 -10.39
N ASN A 64 3.37 -7.57 -10.69
CA ASN A 64 4.34 -6.54 -11.03
C ASN A 64 3.75 -5.13 -10.80
N HIS A 65 4.51 -4.09 -11.15
CA HIS A 65 4.09 -2.68 -11.02
C HIS A 65 2.77 -2.30 -11.73
N LYS A 66 2.28 -3.11 -12.68
CA LYS A 66 1.01 -2.88 -13.41
C LYS A 66 -0.18 -3.64 -12.83
N THR A 67 0.04 -4.53 -11.88
CA THR A 67 -0.99 -5.40 -11.31
C THR A 67 -2.21 -4.61 -10.82
N TRP A 68 -1.98 -3.52 -10.10
CA TRP A 68 -3.07 -2.74 -9.53
C TRP A 68 -3.91 -1.97 -10.55
N ILE A 69 -3.31 -1.50 -11.64
CA ILE A 69 -4.09 -0.88 -12.74
C ILE A 69 -5.00 -1.94 -13.39
N GLY A 70 -4.54 -3.19 -13.48
CA GLY A 70 -5.37 -4.28 -14.00
C GLY A 70 -6.50 -4.69 -13.04
N ILE A 71 -6.23 -4.75 -11.73
CA ILE A 71 -7.22 -5.12 -10.71
C ILE A 71 -8.24 -3.98 -10.48
N LYS A 72 -7.78 -2.73 -10.42
CA LYS A 72 -8.60 -1.53 -10.16
C LYS A 72 -8.47 -0.52 -11.29
N PRO A 73 -9.13 -0.72 -12.44
CA PRO A 73 -8.99 0.16 -13.60
C PRO A 73 -9.37 1.63 -13.36
N ASN A 74 -10.27 1.88 -12.40
CA ASN A 74 -10.66 3.23 -11.98
C ASN A 74 -9.75 3.82 -10.88
N LEU A 75 -8.59 3.21 -10.60
CA LEU A 75 -7.65 3.72 -9.59
C LEU A 75 -7.20 5.17 -9.89
N PRO A 76 -6.95 5.59 -11.16
CA PRO A 76 -6.64 6.98 -11.45
C PRO A 76 -7.74 7.98 -11.02
N GLN A 77 -9.01 7.63 -11.23
CA GLN A 77 -10.14 8.46 -10.79
C GLN A 77 -10.19 8.59 -9.26
N LEU A 78 -9.93 7.48 -8.55
CA LEU A 78 -9.87 7.48 -7.08
C LEU A 78 -8.69 8.30 -6.56
N VAL A 79 -7.56 8.32 -7.27
CA VAL A 79 -6.41 9.17 -6.97
C VAL A 79 -6.78 10.65 -7.00
N ASP A 80 -7.52 11.08 -8.02
CA ASP A 80 -8.03 12.46 -8.11
C ASP A 80 -9.05 12.75 -7.00
N GLU A 81 -10.01 11.86 -6.79
CA GLU A 81 -11.07 12.01 -5.79
C GLU A 81 -10.52 12.15 -4.36
N TYR A 82 -9.57 11.30 -3.99
CA TYR A 82 -8.96 11.33 -2.67
C TYR A 82 -7.82 12.35 -2.56
N GLY A 83 -7.32 12.89 -3.67
CA GLY A 83 -6.19 13.82 -3.68
C GLY A 83 -4.94 13.19 -3.09
N ILE A 84 -4.54 12.02 -3.55
CA ILE A 84 -3.37 11.26 -3.08
C ILE A 84 -2.45 10.90 -4.25
N ILE A 85 -1.20 10.57 -3.96
CA ILE A 85 -0.31 9.88 -4.90
C ILE A 85 -0.35 8.40 -4.58
N VAL A 86 -0.48 7.54 -5.60
CA VAL A 86 -0.34 6.08 -5.47
C VAL A 86 0.92 5.62 -6.17
N VAL A 87 1.74 4.83 -5.46
CA VAL A 87 3.02 4.31 -5.95
C VAL A 87 2.97 2.79 -5.96
N CYS A 88 3.06 2.18 -7.14
CA CYS A 88 3.03 0.73 -7.35
C CYS A 88 4.42 0.24 -7.81
N PRO A 89 5.33 -0.14 -6.92
CA PRO A 89 6.63 -0.68 -7.30
C PRO A 89 6.51 -2.11 -7.84
N ASN A 90 7.45 -2.50 -8.72
CA ASN A 90 7.69 -3.93 -8.96
C ASN A 90 8.49 -4.51 -7.79
N GLY A 91 7.86 -5.36 -7.01
CA GLY A 91 8.49 -6.08 -5.89
C GLY A 91 9.00 -7.47 -6.27
N GLU A 92 8.80 -7.89 -7.54
CA GLU A 92 9.09 -9.26 -7.98
C GLU A 92 8.46 -10.31 -7.05
N ASN A 93 9.14 -11.43 -6.79
CA ASN A 93 8.72 -12.45 -5.81
C ASN A 93 9.54 -12.36 -4.52
N SER A 94 9.87 -11.15 -4.08
CA SER A 94 10.80 -10.88 -2.99
C SER A 94 10.17 -10.95 -1.59
N TRP A 95 8.86 -11.02 -1.48
CA TRP A 95 8.14 -10.83 -0.22
C TRP A 95 8.43 -9.47 0.45
N TYR A 96 9.05 -8.56 -0.30
CA TYR A 96 9.50 -7.24 0.14
C TYR A 96 10.53 -7.27 1.26
N TRP A 97 11.29 -8.37 1.35
CA TRP A 97 12.43 -8.51 2.26
C TRP A 97 13.73 -7.99 1.65
N ASP A 98 14.68 -7.69 2.49
CA ASP A 98 16.08 -7.74 2.14
C ASP A 98 16.55 -9.18 2.35
N SER A 99 16.73 -9.90 1.26
CA SER A 99 17.11 -11.32 1.32
C SER A 99 18.51 -11.49 1.93
N PRO A 100 18.67 -12.34 2.96
CA PRO A 100 19.99 -12.63 3.54
C PRO A 100 20.85 -13.51 2.64
N ILE A 101 20.26 -14.15 1.62
CA ILE A 101 20.95 -15.11 0.75
C ILE A 101 21.02 -14.65 -0.72
N ASN A 102 20.32 -13.57 -1.09
CA ASN A 102 20.28 -13.05 -2.46
C ASN A 102 20.48 -11.53 -2.48
N ALA A 103 21.72 -11.10 -2.75
CA ALA A 103 22.09 -9.68 -2.83
C ALA A 103 21.31 -8.89 -3.93
N ASN A 104 20.70 -9.56 -4.91
CA ASN A 104 19.89 -8.93 -5.94
C ASN A 104 18.42 -8.76 -5.54
N SER A 105 18.03 -9.16 -4.31
CA SER A 105 16.68 -9.06 -3.76
C SER A 105 16.72 -8.33 -2.42
N GLN A 106 16.80 -6.99 -2.48
CA GLN A 106 16.93 -6.10 -1.32
C GLN A 106 15.76 -5.10 -1.33
N PHE A 107 14.54 -5.64 -1.23
CA PHE A 107 13.32 -4.87 -1.47
C PHE A 107 12.81 -4.13 -0.22
N GLU A 108 13.20 -4.53 0.99
CA GLU A 108 12.96 -3.73 2.19
C GLU A 108 13.68 -2.38 2.09
N THR A 109 14.99 -2.40 1.81
CA THR A 109 15.78 -1.17 1.58
C THR A 109 15.23 -0.38 0.39
N PHE A 110 14.88 -1.07 -0.71
CA PHE A 110 14.36 -0.37 -1.89
C PHE A 110 13.09 0.41 -1.59
N VAL A 111 12.09 -0.22 -0.96
CA VAL A 111 10.77 0.41 -0.74
C VAL A 111 10.81 1.41 0.40
N SER A 112 11.50 1.11 1.52
CA SER A 112 11.49 1.97 2.71
C SER A 112 12.49 3.12 2.69
N ASP A 113 13.50 3.09 1.79
CA ASP A 113 14.51 4.14 1.70
C ASP A 113 14.62 4.72 0.29
N GLU A 114 15.04 3.91 -0.70
CA GLU A 114 15.41 4.41 -2.03
C GLU A 114 14.21 4.96 -2.81
N LEU A 115 13.08 4.24 -2.81
CA LEU A 115 11.85 4.65 -3.47
C LEU A 115 11.20 5.86 -2.78
N ILE A 116 11.21 5.90 -1.43
CA ILE A 116 10.71 7.05 -0.67
C ILE A 116 11.45 8.33 -1.09
N LYS A 117 12.77 8.30 -1.08
CA LYS A 117 13.62 9.44 -1.49
C LYS A 117 13.37 9.86 -2.93
N TYR A 118 13.18 8.89 -3.83
CA TYR A 118 12.87 9.17 -5.23
C TYR A 118 11.52 9.88 -5.38
N ILE A 119 10.48 9.39 -4.72
CA ILE A 119 9.13 9.97 -4.78
C ILE A 119 9.13 11.38 -4.17
N ASP A 120 9.69 11.56 -2.98
CA ASP A 120 9.72 12.85 -2.30
C ASP A 120 10.51 13.92 -3.08
N LYS A 121 11.46 13.50 -3.90
CA LYS A 121 12.25 14.41 -4.77
C LYS A 121 11.54 14.78 -6.08
N ASN A 122 10.84 13.83 -6.71
CA ASN A 122 10.40 13.96 -8.10
C ASN A 122 8.88 14.20 -8.25
N TYR A 123 8.11 13.97 -7.20
CA TYR A 123 6.66 14.12 -7.17
C TYR A 123 6.23 15.09 -6.07
N PRO A 124 5.05 15.71 -6.16
CA PRO A 124 4.55 16.64 -5.15
C PRO A 124 4.03 15.88 -3.90
N SER A 125 4.84 14.99 -3.34
CA SER A 125 4.53 14.25 -2.11
C SER A 125 4.75 15.13 -0.87
N ILE A 126 4.04 14.82 0.21
CA ILE A 126 4.30 15.40 1.53
C ILE A 126 5.27 14.48 2.27
N PRO A 127 6.53 14.88 2.52
CA PRO A 127 7.57 14.04 3.12
C PRO A 127 7.37 13.90 4.64
N ASN A 128 6.24 13.36 5.06
CA ASN A 128 5.87 13.20 6.45
C ASN A 128 5.17 11.85 6.66
N ARG A 129 5.56 11.08 7.69
CA ARG A 129 4.95 9.79 8.01
C ARG A 129 3.41 9.87 8.22
N LYS A 130 2.89 10.98 8.75
CA LYS A 130 1.45 11.22 8.91
C LYS A 130 0.70 11.39 7.58
N LYS A 131 1.42 11.52 6.47
CA LYS A 131 0.91 11.64 5.10
C LYS A 131 1.44 10.53 4.20
N ARG A 132 1.97 9.46 4.80
CA ARG A 132 2.50 8.30 4.08
C ARG A 132 1.92 7.00 4.64
N ALA A 133 1.30 6.22 3.76
CA ALA A 133 0.72 4.92 4.06
C ALA A 133 1.24 3.86 3.09
N ILE A 134 1.12 2.60 3.48
CA ILE A 134 1.49 1.46 2.66
C ILE A 134 0.44 0.36 2.81
N THR A 135 0.08 -0.27 1.69
CA THR A 135 -0.80 -1.45 1.69
C THR A 135 -0.49 -2.35 0.51
N GLY A 136 -1.10 -3.52 0.45
CA GLY A 136 -0.94 -4.43 -0.67
C GLY A 136 -1.79 -5.68 -0.52
N LEU A 137 -1.77 -6.50 -1.57
CA LEU A 137 -2.49 -7.77 -1.62
C LEU A 137 -1.54 -8.96 -1.43
N SER A 138 -1.97 -10.02 -0.74
CA SER A 138 -1.24 -11.30 -0.63
C SER A 138 0.20 -11.11 -0.13
N MET A 139 1.21 -11.48 -0.93
CA MET A 139 2.62 -11.15 -0.68
C MET A 139 2.84 -9.64 -0.43
N GLY A 140 2.11 -8.77 -1.14
CA GLY A 140 2.16 -7.31 -0.92
C GLY A 140 1.50 -6.89 0.39
N GLY A 141 0.48 -7.61 0.87
CA GLY A 141 -0.11 -7.41 2.19
C GLY A 141 0.84 -7.78 3.32
N HIS A 142 1.57 -8.90 3.15
CA HIS A 142 2.72 -9.24 4.00
C HIS A 142 3.76 -8.12 4.00
N GLY A 143 4.23 -7.73 2.81
CA GLY A 143 5.26 -6.72 2.64
C GLY A 143 4.87 -5.37 3.23
N ALA A 144 3.61 -4.95 3.09
CA ALA A 144 3.14 -3.70 3.65
C ALA A 144 3.19 -3.69 5.18
N MET A 145 2.72 -4.76 5.83
CA MET A 145 2.80 -4.89 7.29
C MET A 145 4.25 -5.05 7.76
N TRP A 146 5.05 -5.88 7.08
CA TRP A 146 6.47 -6.05 7.35
C TRP A 146 7.20 -4.71 7.37
N LEU A 147 7.07 -3.94 6.29
CA LEU A 147 7.75 -2.67 6.12
C LEU A 147 7.26 -1.63 7.13
N ALA A 148 5.95 -1.50 7.32
CA ALA A 148 5.42 -0.46 8.19
C ALA A 148 5.73 -0.71 9.67
N ILE A 149 5.69 -1.94 10.15
CA ILE A 149 6.03 -2.28 11.53
C ILE A 149 7.53 -2.02 11.81
N ARG A 150 8.39 -2.27 10.84
CA ARG A 150 9.83 -2.11 10.98
C ARG A 150 10.32 -0.67 10.73
N HIS A 151 9.56 0.10 9.97
CA HIS A 151 9.89 1.48 9.57
C HIS A 151 8.78 2.46 9.96
N GLN A 152 8.43 2.49 11.26
CA GLN A 152 7.39 3.36 11.80
C GLN A 152 7.74 4.85 11.72
N ASP A 153 9.01 5.19 11.56
CA ASP A 153 9.50 6.55 11.26
C ASP A 153 9.16 7.00 9.83
N ILE A 154 8.96 6.05 8.91
CA ILE A 154 8.65 6.28 7.49
C ILE A 154 7.15 6.27 7.23
N PHE A 155 6.44 5.24 7.73
CA PHE A 155 5.01 5.03 7.50
C PHE A 155 4.20 5.35 8.75
N GLY A 156 3.08 6.06 8.59
CA GLY A 156 2.15 6.35 9.68
C GLY A 156 0.90 5.49 9.65
N ALA A 157 0.63 4.81 8.52
CA ALA A 157 -0.48 3.88 8.39
C ALA A 157 -0.10 2.68 7.51
N ALA A 158 -0.67 1.52 7.82
CA ALA A 158 -0.47 0.28 7.08
C ALA A 158 -1.79 -0.44 6.80
N GLY A 159 -1.84 -1.13 5.67
CA GLY A 159 -2.93 -2.03 5.33
C GLY A 159 -2.45 -3.37 4.80
N SER A 160 -3.36 -4.36 4.80
CA SER A 160 -3.12 -5.67 4.20
C SER A 160 -4.43 -6.25 3.68
N MET A 161 -4.43 -6.70 2.43
CA MET A 161 -5.55 -7.41 1.81
C MET A 161 -5.14 -8.87 1.62
N SER A 162 -5.76 -9.80 2.35
CA SER A 162 -5.41 -11.23 2.28
C SER A 162 -3.91 -11.48 2.44
N GLY A 163 -3.23 -10.80 3.36
CA GLY A 163 -1.78 -10.89 3.52
C GLY A 163 -1.31 -12.21 4.15
N GLY A 164 -0.15 -12.70 3.74
CA GLY A 164 0.54 -13.83 4.40
C GLY A 164 1.19 -13.38 5.71
N LEU A 165 0.39 -13.06 6.75
CA LEU A 165 0.88 -12.45 7.98
C LEU A 165 1.60 -13.43 8.92
N ASP A 166 1.41 -14.74 8.68
CA ASP A 166 2.26 -15.81 9.20
C ASP A 166 2.60 -16.74 8.04
N ILE A 167 3.87 -16.83 7.68
CA ILE A 167 4.35 -17.62 6.54
C ILE A 167 4.73 -19.06 6.90
N ARG A 168 4.95 -19.35 8.18
CA ARG A 168 5.46 -20.63 8.68
C ARG A 168 4.61 -21.86 8.31
N PRO A 169 3.26 -21.76 8.17
CA PRO A 169 2.46 -22.88 7.69
C PRO A 169 2.65 -23.23 6.19
N PHE A 170 3.46 -22.46 5.44
CA PHE A 170 3.55 -22.54 3.98
C PHE A 170 5.00 -22.62 3.46
N PRO A 171 5.90 -23.43 4.04
CA PRO A 171 7.36 -23.35 3.78
C PRO A 171 7.74 -23.63 2.32
N ASP A 172 6.95 -24.41 1.60
CA ASP A 172 7.23 -24.80 0.22
C ASP A 172 6.54 -23.92 -0.84
N ASN A 173 5.81 -22.90 -0.40
CA ASN A 173 4.99 -22.08 -1.30
C ASN A 173 5.71 -20.79 -1.73
N TRP A 174 5.31 -20.27 -2.91
CA TRP A 174 5.61 -18.90 -3.40
C TRP A 174 7.08 -18.47 -3.33
N ASP A 175 7.99 -19.43 -3.58
CA ASP A 175 9.44 -19.17 -3.67
C ASP A 175 10.09 -18.51 -2.42
N MET A 176 9.43 -18.55 -1.26
CA MET A 176 9.98 -17.94 -0.04
C MET A 176 11.36 -18.47 0.29
N LYS A 177 11.58 -19.77 0.12
CA LYS A 177 12.88 -20.40 0.33
C LYS A 177 14.00 -19.88 -0.57
N LYS A 178 13.67 -19.30 -1.73
CA LYS A 178 14.66 -18.63 -2.60
C LYS A 178 15.12 -17.28 -2.03
N GLN A 179 14.36 -16.74 -1.09
CA GLN A 179 14.65 -15.46 -0.45
C GLN A 179 15.32 -15.62 0.92
N ILE A 180 14.88 -16.59 1.71
CA ILE A 180 15.31 -16.75 3.11
C ILE A 180 15.87 -18.14 3.45
N GLY A 181 16.07 -19.01 2.45
CA GLY A 181 16.56 -20.38 2.61
C GLY A 181 15.48 -21.40 2.96
N GLU A 182 15.84 -22.69 2.89
CA GLU A 182 14.94 -23.79 3.28
C GLU A 182 14.57 -23.67 4.77
N GLU A 183 13.30 -23.86 5.11
CA GLU A 183 12.81 -23.63 6.48
C GLU A 183 13.48 -24.55 7.50
N ASP A 184 13.63 -25.85 7.19
CA ASP A 184 14.24 -26.87 8.05
C ASP A 184 15.70 -26.54 8.46
N LYS A 185 16.40 -25.73 7.66
CA LYS A 185 17.78 -25.32 7.88
C LYS A 185 17.92 -23.88 8.41
N ASN A 186 16.84 -23.11 8.35
CA ASN A 186 16.87 -21.66 8.61
C ASN A 186 15.70 -21.22 9.49
N GLN A 187 15.25 -22.04 10.44
CA GLN A 187 14.06 -21.78 11.27
C GLN A 187 14.09 -20.37 11.91
N GLN A 188 15.24 -19.97 12.46
CA GLN A 188 15.36 -18.63 13.04
C GLN A 188 15.11 -17.52 12.02
N ILE A 189 15.62 -17.66 10.79
CA ILE A 189 15.41 -16.65 9.72
C ILE A 189 13.93 -16.60 9.36
N TRP A 190 13.23 -17.74 9.28
CA TRP A 190 11.79 -17.78 9.03
C TRP A 190 10.99 -17.12 10.15
N GLU A 191 11.35 -17.37 11.42
CA GLU A 191 10.73 -16.67 12.55
C GLU A 191 10.95 -15.15 12.48
N GLU A 192 12.17 -14.71 12.19
CA GLU A 192 12.52 -13.30 12.08
C GLU A 192 11.83 -12.59 10.90
N HIS A 193 11.52 -13.31 9.80
CA HIS A 193 10.86 -12.78 8.59
C HIS A 193 9.34 -12.96 8.58
N THR A 194 8.76 -13.43 9.66
CA THR A 194 7.32 -13.60 9.83
C THR A 194 6.69 -12.35 10.46
N VAL A 195 5.63 -11.80 9.83
CA VAL A 195 5.01 -10.53 10.26
C VAL A 195 4.42 -10.62 11.67
N ILE A 196 3.71 -11.68 12.01
CA ILE A 196 3.09 -11.83 13.34
C ILE A 196 4.14 -11.77 14.47
N ASN A 197 5.37 -12.18 14.19
CA ASN A 197 6.47 -12.13 15.17
C ASN A 197 7.08 -10.71 15.30
N GLN A 198 6.64 -9.74 14.50
CA GLN A 198 7.05 -8.35 14.63
C GLN A 198 6.14 -7.53 15.55
N LEU A 199 5.04 -8.10 16.04
CA LEU A 199 4.04 -7.39 16.84
C LEU A 199 4.62 -6.73 18.11
N ASP A 200 5.67 -7.28 18.69
CA ASP A 200 6.34 -6.71 19.87
C ASP A 200 7.05 -5.36 19.58
N LYS A 201 7.17 -4.98 18.32
CA LYS A 201 7.69 -3.66 17.90
C LYS A 201 6.63 -2.59 17.86
N LEU A 202 5.34 -2.94 18.02
CA LEU A 202 4.22 -2.01 17.97
C LEU A 202 3.82 -1.58 19.38
N GLU A 203 3.64 -0.27 19.52
CA GLU A 203 2.90 0.33 20.63
C GLU A 203 1.55 0.82 20.13
N ASN A 204 0.54 0.83 21.01
CA ASN A 204 -0.79 1.29 20.62
C ASN A 204 -0.75 2.75 20.11
N GLY A 205 -1.33 2.99 18.94
CA GLY A 205 -1.33 4.29 18.28
C GLY A 205 -0.04 4.68 17.55
N SER A 206 1.03 3.85 17.59
CA SER A 206 2.26 4.11 16.83
C SER A 206 2.05 4.02 15.32
N LEU A 207 1.11 3.20 14.87
CA LEU A 207 0.76 2.97 13.48
C LEU A 207 -0.77 2.81 13.36
N ALA A 208 -1.40 3.48 12.40
CA ALA A 208 -2.80 3.23 12.08
C ALA A 208 -2.89 1.98 11.18
N ILE A 209 -3.68 0.97 11.56
CA ILE A 209 -3.66 -0.33 10.91
C ILE A 209 -5.06 -0.75 10.47
N ILE A 210 -5.18 -1.19 9.20
CA ILE A 210 -6.34 -1.89 8.66
C ILE A 210 -5.89 -3.15 7.93
N PHE A 211 -6.59 -4.26 8.13
CA PHE A 211 -6.40 -5.41 7.27
C PHE A 211 -7.69 -6.20 7.09
N ASP A 212 -7.74 -6.95 6.02
CA ASP A 212 -8.94 -7.70 5.66
C ASP A 212 -8.59 -9.02 4.96
N CYS A 213 -9.52 -9.97 5.03
CA CYS A 213 -9.37 -11.27 4.38
C CYS A 213 -10.73 -11.84 4.00
N GLY A 214 -10.80 -12.48 2.84
CA GLY A 214 -12.00 -13.24 2.44
C GLY A 214 -12.23 -14.43 3.35
N TYR A 215 -13.50 -14.74 3.70
CA TYR A 215 -13.75 -15.88 4.60
C TYR A 215 -13.45 -17.25 3.96
N SER A 216 -13.36 -17.31 2.62
CA SER A 216 -12.95 -18.51 1.87
C SER A 216 -11.48 -18.47 1.43
N ASP A 217 -10.71 -17.49 1.90
CA ASP A 217 -9.30 -17.34 1.60
C ASP A 217 -8.44 -18.27 2.46
N PHE A 218 -7.44 -18.91 1.86
CA PHE A 218 -6.54 -19.80 2.57
C PHE A 218 -5.66 -19.09 3.62
N PHE A 219 -5.50 -17.78 3.53
CA PHE A 219 -4.82 -16.98 4.56
C PHE A 219 -5.73 -16.49 5.69
N LEU A 220 -7.03 -16.86 5.71
CA LEU A 220 -7.94 -16.39 6.75
C LEU A 220 -7.45 -16.73 8.16
N THR A 221 -6.97 -17.95 8.37
CA THR A 221 -6.51 -18.39 9.70
C THR A 221 -5.33 -17.56 10.19
N VAL A 222 -4.33 -17.33 9.36
CA VAL A 222 -3.15 -16.52 9.76
C VAL A 222 -3.50 -15.05 9.98
N ASN A 223 -4.49 -14.51 9.27
CA ASN A 223 -5.01 -13.17 9.52
C ASN A 223 -5.80 -13.09 10.85
N LYS A 224 -6.59 -14.10 11.19
CA LYS A 224 -7.26 -14.19 12.50
C LYS A 224 -6.26 -14.30 13.66
N ASN A 225 -5.18 -15.07 13.49
CA ASN A 225 -4.13 -15.19 14.49
C ASN A 225 -3.40 -13.86 14.70
N PHE A 226 -3.14 -13.12 13.61
CA PHE A 226 -2.55 -11.79 13.67
C PHE A 226 -3.48 -10.80 14.40
N HIS A 227 -4.79 -10.82 14.08
CA HIS A 227 -5.81 -10.05 14.81
C HIS A 227 -5.80 -10.36 16.31
N GLN A 228 -5.83 -11.64 16.68
CA GLN A 228 -5.78 -12.03 18.10
C GLN A 228 -4.49 -11.55 18.78
N GLY A 229 -3.34 -11.71 18.10
CA GLY A 229 -2.05 -11.23 18.61
C GLY A 229 -2.01 -9.72 18.87
N MET A 230 -2.72 -8.92 18.05
CA MET A 230 -2.87 -7.49 18.28
C MET A 230 -3.81 -7.18 19.44
N LEU A 231 -4.93 -7.90 19.58
CA LEU A 231 -5.85 -7.76 20.72
C LEU A 231 -5.16 -8.06 22.05
N ASP A 232 -4.37 -9.13 22.10
CA ASP A 232 -3.62 -9.54 23.31
C ASP A 232 -2.63 -8.45 23.76
N ARG A 233 -2.13 -7.65 22.80
CA ARG A 233 -1.22 -6.52 23.03
C ARG A 233 -1.94 -5.17 23.16
N LYS A 234 -3.27 -5.16 23.10
CA LYS A 234 -4.11 -3.96 23.15
C LYS A 234 -3.73 -2.93 22.06
N ILE A 235 -3.44 -3.41 20.86
CA ILE A 235 -3.12 -2.57 19.69
C ILE A 235 -4.41 -2.34 18.90
N ASP A 236 -4.82 -1.09 18.78
CA ASP A 236 -6.00 -0.69 18.02
C ASP A 236 -5.78 -0.89 16.52
N HIS A 237 -6.76 -1.52 15.86
CA HIS A 237 -6.73 -1.80 14.44
C HIS A 237 -8.13 -2.12 13.90
N ASP A 238 -8.31 -1.96 12.57
CA ASP A 238 -9.49 -2.43 11.86
C ASP A 238 -9.19 -3.80 11.24
N PHE A 239 -9.96 -4.84 11.60
CA PHE A 239 -9.95 -6.14 10.94
C PHE A 239 -11.30 -6.45 10.33
N ILE A 240 -11.35 -6.71 9.01
CA ILE A 240 -12.57 -6.94 8.26
C ILE A 240 -12.54 -8.32 7.60
N VAL A 241 -13.57 -9.14 7.86
CA VAL A 241 -13.77 -10.41 7.18
C VAL A 241 -15.05 -10.32 6.35
N ARG A 242 -14.94 -10.62 5.07
CA ARG A 242 -16.05 -10.53 4.10
C ARG A 242 -16.15 -11.79 3.25
N PRO A 243 -17.31 -12.04 2.58
CA PRO A 243 -17.39 -13.04 1.52
C PRO A 243 -16.32 -12.79 0.46
N GLY A 244 -15.60 -13.85 0.07
CA GLY A 244 -14.59 -13.77 -0.99
C GLY A 244 -13.47 -14.79 -0.85
N TRP A 245 -12.67 -14.84 -1.90
CA TRP A 245 -11.57 -15.77 -2.12
C TRP A 245 -10.27 -15.01 -2.29
N HIS A 246 -9.15 -15.72 -2.43
CA HIS A 246 -7.83 -15.14 -2.74
C HIS A 246 -7.73 -14.79 -4.22
N ASN A 247 -8.41 -13.73 -4.67
CA ASN A 247 -8.50 -13.36 -6.09
C ASN A 247 -8.66 -11.85 -6.33
N ALA A 248 -8.52 -11.46 -7.61
CA ALA A 248 -8.60 -10.08 -8.06
C ALA A 248 -9.95 -9.41 -7.76
N GLU A 249 -11.06 -10.17 -7.82
CA GLU A 249 -12.40 -9.65 -7.52
C GLU A 249 -12.48 -9.18 -6.06
N TYR A 250 -11.98 -10.00 -5.13
CA TYR A 250 -11.93 -9.64 -3.71
C TYR A 250 -11.06 -8.38 -3.50
N TRP A 251 -9.87 -8.34 -4.08
CA TRP A 251 -8.96 -7.19 -3.90
C TRP A 251 -9.44 -5.91 -4.57
N ASN A 252 -10.15 -6.01 -5.70
CA ASN A 252 -10.80 -4.86 -6.34
C ASN A 252 -11.82 -4.19 -5.40
N ASN A 253 -12.60 -4.99 -4.66
CA ASN A 253 -13.54 -4.49 -3.67
C ASN A 253 -12.83 -4.01 -2.38
N SER A 254 -11.84 -4.77 -1.92
CA SER A 254 -11.13 -4.52 -0.66
C SER A 254 -10.42 -3.18 -0.64
N ILE A 255 -9.78 -2.79 -1.74
CA ILE A 255 -9.02 -1.54 -1.80
C ILE A 255 -9.89 -0.29 -1.53
N ASP A 256 -11.18 -0.30 -1.84
CA ASP A 256 -12.08 0.83 -1.59
C ASP A 256 -12.25 1.09 -0.08
N TYR A 257 -12.34 0.04 0.74
CA TYR A 257 -12.39 0.17 2.20
C TYR A 257 -11.08 0.70 2.76
N GLN A 258 -9.96 0.23 2.23
CA GLN A 258 -8.64 0.69 2.67
C GLN A 258 -8.35 2.13 2.24
N LEU A 259 -8.76 2.55 1.04
CA LEU A 259 -8.67 3.95 0.61
C LEU A 259 -9.49 4.88 1.51
N LEU A 260 -10.70 4.47 1.91
CA LEU A 260 -11.51 5.23 2.87
C LEU A 260 -10.80 5.37 4.23
N PHE A 261 -10.19 4.29 4.73
CA PHE A 261 -9.42 4.30 5.97
C PHE A 261 -8.22 5.25 5.87
N PHE A 262 -7.42 5.14 4.81
CA PHE A 262 -6.26 6.01 4.61
C PHE A 262 -6.65 7.47 4.41
N ASN A 263 -7.76 7.75 3.72
CA ASN A 263 -8.27 9.11 3.59
C ASN A 263 -8.62 9.73 4.95
N LYS A 264 -9.26 8.97 5.84
CA LYS A 264 -9.51 9.42 7.23
C LYS A 264 -8.20 9.66 7.97
N PHE A 265 -7.22 8.78 7.83
CA PHE A 265 -5.90 8.93 8.44
C PHE A 265 -5.19 10.20 7.94
N PHE A 266 -5.13 10.42 6.62
CA PHE A 266 -4.46 11.58 6.02
C PHE A 266 -5.13 12.91 6.38
N ASN A 267 -6.43 12.91 6.62
CA ASN A 267 -7.21 14.13 6.95
C ASN A 267 -7.44 14.30 8.47
N LYS A 268 -6.88 13.42 9.30
CA LYS A 268 -6.94 13.59 10.76
C LYS A 268 -6.26 14.92 11.14
N LYS A 269 -7.04 15.82 11.77
CA LYS A 269 -6.49 17.05 12.33
C LYS A 269 -5.61 16.68 13.52
N ASP A 270 -4.42 17.27 13.60
CA ASP A 270 -3.65 17.21 14.84
C ASP A 270 -4.50 17.90 15.92
N THR A 271 -5.12 17.13 16.80
CA THR A 271 -5.68 17.68 18.03
C THR A 271 -4.49 18.25 18.80
N LYS A 272 -4.38 19.58 18.82
CA LYS A 272 -3.50 20.23 19.79
C LYS A 272 -3.97 19.73 21.16
N THR A 273 -3.15 18.98 21.84
CA THR A 273 -3.28 18.77 23.29
C THR A 273 -3.19 20.15 23.93
N GLU A 274 -4.36 20.67 24.36
CA GLU A 274 -4.42 21.81 25.26
C GLU A 274 -3.82 21.42 26.62
#